data_9f38fedf79d98f67de35512d8e1fd058
#
_entry.id   9f38fedf79d98f67de35512d8e1fd058
#
_cell.length_a   1.000
_cell.length_b   1.000
_cell.length_c   1.000
_cell.angle_alpha   90.00
_cell.angle_beta   90.00
_cell.angle_gamma   90.00
#
_symmetry.space_group_name_H-M   'P 1'
#
loop_
_entity.id
_entity.type
_entity.pdbx_description
1 polymer ?
#
loop_
_entity_poly.entity_id
_entity_poly.type
_entity_poly.pdbx_seq_one_letter_code
_entity_poly.pdbx_strand_id
1 'polypeptide(L)'
;MTIYFRKCLLILFYLVNLYGCTSTPTGIKPISNFDIQKYLGTWYEIARLDHSFERGLIDVYANYSLRNDGGIKVVNRGKNRDNGKWKEAIGTAYFIDKKNVGSLKVSFFWPFYGAYHIAKLDKAYTMALVIGPNLNYAWLLSRSENPNARLCDEYFKEASHLGVNNESWIKIRDCE
;
A
#
# COMPACT_ATOMS: atom_id res chain seq x y z
N MET A 1 -2.72 -40.26 -25.63
CA MET A 1 -2.41 -40.04 -24.19
C MET A 1 -1.37 -38.93 -23.95
N THR A 2 -0.45 -38.65 -24.91
CA THR A 2 0.67 -37.68 -24.78
C THR A 2 0.28 -36.21 -24.90
N ILE A 3 -0.78 -35.85 -25.62
CA ILE A 3 -1.17 -34.47 -25.89
C ILE A 3 -1.89 -33.84 -24.67
N TYR A 4 -2.64 -34.62 -23.92
CA TYR A 4 -3.32 -34.13 -22.69
C TYR A 4 -2.31 -33.84 -21.57
N PHE A 5 -1.23 -34.61 -21.47
CA PHE A 5 -0.19 -34.43 -20.47
C PHE A 5 0.59 -33.12 -20.69
N ARG A 6 0.84 -32.73 -21.96
CA ARG A 6 1.52 -31.47 -22.30
C ARG A 6 0.65 -30.24 -22.02
N LYS A 7 -0.68 -30.33 -22.25
CA LYS A 7 -1.61 -29.22 -21.93
C LYS A 7 -1.79 -29.04 -20.42
N CYS A 8 -1.85 -30.11 -19.64
CA CYS A 8 -1.89 -30.04 -18.17
C CYS A 8 -0.59 -29.46 -17.60
N LEU A 9 0.58 -29.79 -18.17
CA LEU A 9 1.86 -29.25 -17.71
C LEU A 9 2.00 -27.75 -17.99
N LEU A 10 1.47 -27.28 -19.13
CA LEU A 10 1.46 -25.83 -19.46
C LEU A 10 0.51 -25.04 -18.56
N ILE A 11 -0.63 -25.58 -18.17
CA ILE A 11 -1.57 -24.94 -17.25
C ILE A 11 -0.98 -24.89 -15.84
N LEU A 12 -0.26 -25.93 -15.41
CA LEU A 12 0.42 -25.94 -14.10
C LEU A 12 1.56 -24.93 -14.03
N PHE A 13 2.28 -24.71 -15.13
CA PHE A 13 3.36 -23.71 -15.21
C PHE A 13 2.83 -22.26 -15.17
N TYR A 14 1.61 -22.02 -15.68
CA TYR A 14 0.97 -20.68 -15.59
C TYR A 14 0.45 -20.37 -14.19
N LEU A 15 0.05 -21.38 -13.41
CA LEU A 15 -0.46 -21.18 -12.05
C LEU A 15 0.64 -20.84 -11.02
N VAL A 16 1.88 -21.20 -11.28
CA VAL A 16 3.01 -20.96 -10.34
C VAL A 16 3.46 -19.48 -10.33
N ASN A 17 3.14 -18.69 -11.36
CA ASN A 17 3.58 -17.30 -11.45
C ASN A 17 2.65 -16.26 -10.80
N LEU A 18 1.52 -16.67 -10.21
CA LEU A 18 0.55 -15.73 -9.60
C LEU A 18 0.87 -15.34 -8.14
N TYR A 19 1.85 -15.98 -7.52
CA TYR A 19 2.19 -15.75 -6.10
C TYR A 19 3.15 -14.57 -5.85
N GLY A 20 3.74 -13.98 -6.90
CA GLY A 20 4.81 -12.98 -6.76
C GLY A 20 4.37 -11.58 -6.33
N CYS A 21 3.10 -11.21 -6.52
CA CYS A 21 2.66 -9.82 -6.32
C CYS A 21 2.27 -9.47 -4.87
N THR A 22 2.24 -10.43 -3.95
CA THR A 22 1.82 -10.21 -2.55
C THR A 22 2.88 -10.59 -1.52
N SER A 23 4.03 -11.09 -1.96
CA SER A 23 5.14 -11.41 -1.06
C SER A 23 5.79 -10.16 -0.48
N THR A 24 6.30 -10.29 0.74
CA THR A 24 7.07 -9.22 1.39
C THR A 24 8.43 -9.06 0.71
N PRO A 25 8.83 -7.85 0.31
CA PRO A 25 10.17 -7.61 -0.26
C PRO A 25 11.28 -8.00 0.71
N THR A 26 12.41 -8.47 0.17
CA THR A 26 13.60 -8.79 0.99
C THR A 26 14.02 -7.60 1.84
N GLY A 27 14.29 -7.83 3.12
CA GLY A 27 14.68 -6.79 4.09
C GLY A 27 13.50 -6.04 4.74
N ILE A 28 12.29 -6.13 4.20
CA ILE A 28 11.12 -5.52 4.81
C ILE A 28 10.51 -6.46 5.85
N LYS A 29 10.28 -5.93 7.05
CA LYS A 29 9.56 -6.63 8.13
C LYS A 29 8.28 -5.84 8.44
N PRO A 30 7.10 -6.32 8.01
CA PRO A 30 5.85 -5.69 8.41
C PRO A 30 5.71 -5.63 9.94
N ILE A 31 5.14 -4.56 10.46
CA ILE A 31 4.97 -4.39 11.89
C ILE A 31 4.19 -5.56 12.50
N SER A 32 4.58 -5.95 13.72
CA SER A 32 3.84 -6.88 14.57
C SER A 32 2.91 -6.11 15.53
N ASN A 33 1.98 -6.83 16.19
CA ASN A 33 1.00 -6.26 17.09
C ASN A 33 0.12 -5.18 16.43
N PHE A 34 -0.13 -5.35 15.13
CA PHE A 34 -1.00 -4.48 14.36
C PHE A 34 -2.46 -4.64 14.81
N ASP A 35 -3.12 -3.52 15.05
CA ASP A 35 -4.55 -3.43 15.39
C ASP A 35 -5.30 -2.72 14.27
N ILE A 36 -6.07 -3.47 13.50
CA ILE A 36 -6.84 -2.92 12.38
C ILE A 36 -7.84 -1.87 12.84
N GLN A 37 -8.44 -2.00 14.03
CA GLN A 37 -9.43 -1.06 14.53
C GLN A 37 -8.84 0.35 14.67
N LYS A 38 -7.57 0.46 15.08
CA LYS A 38 -6.85 1.72 15.18
C LYS A 38 -6.42 2.25 13.80
N TYR A 39 -6.30 1.37 12.81
CA TYR A 39 -5.86 1.73 11.46
C TYR A 39 -7.02 2.19 10.56
N LEU A 40 -8.26 1.84 10.89
CA LEU A 40 -9.46 2.28 10.14
C LEU A 40 -9.58 3.81 10.09
N GLY A 41 -10.41 4.28 9.15
CA GLY A 41 -10.67 5.71 8.90
C GLY A 41 -9.74 6.29 7.84
N THR A 42 -9.57 7.61 7.88
CA THR A 42 -8.87 8.35 6.83
C THR A 42 -7.38 8.45 7.10
N TRP A 43 -6.60 8.29 6.02
CA TRP A 43 -5.17 8.52 5.96
C TRP A 43 -4.86 9.40 4.76
N TYR A 44 -4.19 10.51 5.00
CA TYR A 44 -3.74 11.45 3.97
C TYR A 44 -2.39 11.02 3.44
N GLU A 45 -2.22 11.05 2.13
CA GLU A 45 -0.95 10.78 1.48
C GLU A 45 -0.05 12.02 1.58
N ILE A 46 1.10 11.86 2.22
CA ILE A 46 2.12 12.90 2.36
C ILE A 46 3.11 12.82 1.21
N ALA A 47 3.55 11.61 0.88
CA ALA A 47 4.43 11.36 -0.24
C ALA A 47 4.25 9.94 -0.78
N ARG A 48 4.62 9.75 -2.05
CA ARG A 48 4.68 8.44 -2.71
C ARG A 48 5.83 8.37 -3.69
N LEU A 49 6.23 7.17 -4.08
CA LEU A 49 7.01 6.96 -5.29
C LEU A 49 6.10 7.02 -6.53
N ASP A 50 6.68 7.33 -7.71
CA ASP A 50 5.87 7.44 -8.95
C ASP A 50 5.35 6.08 -9.41
N HIS A 51 4.05 5.99 -9.63
CA HIS A 51 3.39 4.86 -10.26
C HIS A 51 2.16 5.32 -11.07
N SER A 52 1.87 4.57 -12.13
CA SER A 52 0.95 5.00 -13.19
C SER A 52 -0.49 5.25 -12.72
N PHE A 53 -0.97 4.51 -11.71
CA PHE A 53 -2.37 4.60 -11.27
C PHE A 53 -2.69 5.84 -10.41
N GLU A 54 -1.66 6.53 -9.84
CA GLU A 54 -1.82 7.78 -9.08
C GLU A 54 -1.15 8.99 -9.72
N ARG A 55 -0.53 8.78 -10.90
CA ARG A 55 0.17 9.86 -11.61
C ARG A 55 -0.77 11.03 -11.91
N GLY A 56 -0.32 12.25 -11.61
CA GLY A 56 -1.10 13.47 -11.79
C GLY A 56 -2.19 13.71 -10.75
N LEU A 57 -2.29 12.87 -9.71
CA LEU A 57 -3.20 13.11 -8.59
C LEU A 57 -2.53 13.93 -7.48
N ILE A 58 -3.30 14.87 -6.94
CA ILE A 58 -3.00 15.70 -5.75
C ILE A 58 -4.14 15.52 -4.74
N ASP A 59 -3.99 16.05 -3.53
CA ASP A 59 -4.98 15.96 -2.44
C ASP A 59 -5.39 14.50 -2.13
N VAL A 60 -4.46 13.55 -2.32
CA VAL A 60 -4.75 12.11 -2.21
C VAL A 60 -4.97 11.71 -0.76
N TYR A 61 -5.96 10.86 -0.55
CA TYR A 61 -6.23 10.19 0.72
C TYR A 61 -6.87 8.82 0.52
N ALA A 62 -6.71 7.94 1.51
CA ALA A 62 -7.36 6.65 1.59
C ALA A 62 -8.30 6.59 2.80
N ASN A 63 -9.44 5.92 2.66
CA ASN A 63 -10.32 5.60 3.77
C ASN A 63 -10.50 4.10 3.88
N TYR A 64 -10.27 3.56 5.08
CA TYR A 64 -10.37 2.14 5.39
C TYR A 64 -11.56 1.88 6.31
N SER A 65 -12.41 0.90 5.96
CA SER A 65 -13.53 0.47 6.77
C SER A 65 -13.68 -1.06 6.75
N LEU A 66 -14.21 -1.63 7.82
CA LEU A 66 -14.46 -3.08 7.86
C LEU A 66 -15.61 -3.46 6.93
N ARG A 67 -15.50 -4.65 6.37
CA ARG A 67 -16.53 -5.34 5.61
C ARG A 67 -17.13 -6.47 6.46
N ASN A 68 -18.37 -6.85 6.15
CA ASN A 68 -19.06 -7.95 6.83
C ASN A 68 -18.40 -9.32 6.60
N ASP A 69 -17.61 -9.47 5.51
CA ASP A 69 -16.86 -10.69 5.18
C ASP A 69 -15.49 -10.79 5.89
N GLY A 70 -15.19 -9.85 6.79
CA GLY A 70 -13.92 -9.78 7.50
C GLY A 70 -12.78 -9.15 6.70
N GLY A 71 -13.02 -8.71 5.48
CA GLY A 71 -12.12 -7.89 4.68
C GLY A 71 -12.19 -6.41 5.06
N ILE A 72 -11.38 -5.61 4.39
CA ILE A 72 -11.28 -4.16 4.58
C ILE A 72 -11.66 -3.50 3.26
N LYS A 73 -12.68 -2.64 3.27
CA LYS A 73 -12.97 -1.75 2.14
C LYS A 73 -11.95 -0.63 2.14
N VAL A 74 -11.35 -0.38 0.98
CA VAL A 74 -10.39 0.70 0.73
C VAL A 74 -11.02 1.65 -0.27
N VAL A 75 -11.12 2.92 0.08
CA VAL A 75 -11.57 3.98 -0.82
C VAL A 75 -10.44 4.98 -0.97
N ASN A 76 -9.78 4.97 -2.11
CA ASN A 76 -8.76 5.97 -2.45
C ASN A 76 -9.41 7.09 -3.23
N ARG A 77 -9.11 8.33 -2.88
CA ARG A 77 -9.56 9.52 -3.61
C ARG A 77 -8.39 10.45 -3.86
N GLY A 78 -8.39 11.07 -5.02
CA GLY A 78 -7.40 12.06 -5.39
C GLY A 78 -7.96 13.02 -6.43
N LYS A 79 -7.46 14.24 -6.45
CA LYS A 79 -7.86 15.28 -7.36
C LYS A 79 -6.90 15.29 -8.56
N ASN A 80 -7.41 15.22 -9.76
CA ASN A 80 -6.58 15.35 -10.95
C ASN A 80 -6.04 16.79 -11.05
N ARG A 81 -4.73 16.93 -11.15
CA ARG A 81 -4.03 18.22 -11.15
C ARG A 81 -4.45 19.12 -12.32
N ASP A 82 -4.68 18.53 -13.50
CA ASP A 82 -4.87 19.29 -14.74
C ASP A 82 -6.28 19.86 -14.87
N ASN A 83 -7.28 19.13 -14.37
CA ASN A 83 -8.70 19.50 -14.56
C ASN A 83 -9.48 19.68 -13.25
N GLY A 84 -8.85 19.51 -12.10
CA GLY A 84 -9.45 19.67 -10.78
C GLY A 84 -10.52 18.64 -10.41
N LYS A 85 -10.76 17.62 -11.24
CA LYS A 85 -11.80 16.62 -10.98
C LYS A 85 -11.31 15.55 -10.00
N TRP A 86 -12.18 15.19 -9.06
CA TRP A 86 -11.95 14.07 -8.16
C TRP A 86 -12.05 12.75 -8.90
N LYS A 87 -11.09 11.86 -8.62
CA LYS A 87 -11.12 10.45 -8.99
C LYS A 87 -11.25 9.61 -7.73
N GLU A 88 -11.98 8.52 -7.83
CA GLU A 88 -12.18 7.57 -6.75
C GLU A 88 -11.87 6.16 -7.26
N ALA A 89 -11.21 5.37 -6.42
CA ALA A 89 -11.00 3.94 -6.64
C ALA A 89 -11.42 3.19 -5.38
N ILE A 90 -12.29 2.18 -5.56
CA ILE A 90 -12.79 1.34 -4.46
C ILE A 90 -12.15 -0.02 -4.59
N GLY A 91 -11.47 -0.45 -3.55
CA GLY A 91 -10.80 -1.73 -3.46
C GLY A 91 -11.20 -2.53 -2.23
N THR A 92 -10.65 -3.72 -2.16
CA THR A 92 -10.79 -4.61 -1.00
C THR A 92 -9.44 -5.13 -0.59
N ALA A 93 -9.17 -5.11 0.72
CA ALA A 93 -7.94 -5.65 1.28
C ALA A 93 -8.24 -6.82 2.22
N TYR A 94 -7.30 -7.76 2.29
CA TYR A 94 -7.31 -8.90 3.20
C TYR A 94 -5.92 -9.07 3.79
N PHE A 95 -5.86 -9.59 5.02
CA PHE A 95 -4.58 -10.00 5.59
C PHE A 95 -3.96 -11.12 4.77
N ILE A 96 -2.64 -11.08 4.57
CA ILE A 96 -1.90 -12.15 3.90
C ILE A 96 -1.73 -13.32 4.86
N ASP A 97 -1.36 -13.00 6.11
CA ASP A 97 -1.10 -13.97 7.16
C ASP A 97 -1.96 -13.69 8.41
N LYS A 98 -1.30 -13.47 9.55
CA LYS A 98 -1.95 -13.19 10.83
C LYS A 98 -2.54 -11.79 10.88
N LYS A 99 -3.72 -11.64 11.48
CA LYS A 99 -4.43 -10.36 11.61
C LYS A 99 -3.70 -9.31 12.46
N ASN A 100 -2.71 -9.73 13.24
CA ASN A 100 -1.87 -8.84 14.06
C ASN A 100 -0.53 -8.50 13.40
N VAL A 101 -0.39 -8.74 12.10
CA VAL A 101 0.76 -8.32 11.29
C VAL A 101 0.29 -7.32 10.26
N GLY A 102 1.00 -6.21 10.10
CA GLY A 102 0.69 -5.15 9.15
C GLY A 102 1.00 -5.55 7.70
N SER A 103 0.47 -6.68 7.26
CA SER A 103 0.71 -7.27 5.94
C SER A 103 -0.61 -7.64 5.27
N LEU A 104 -0.96 -6.90 4.22
CA LEU A 104 -2.22 -7.03 3.51
C LEU A 104 -1.99 -7.21 2.01
N LYS A 105 -2.96 -7.78 1.35
CA LYS A 105 -3.11 -7.75 -0.11
C LYS A 105 -4.32 -6.91 -0.47
N VAL A 106 -4.17 -6.01 -1.43
CA VAL A 106 -5.20 -5.06 -1.85
C VAL A 106 -5.52 -5.27 -3.31
N SER A 107 -6.80 -5.29 -3.66
CA SER A 107 -7.28 -5.36 -5.04
C SER A 107 -8.23 -4.19 -5.32
N PHE A 108 -7.93 -3.43 -6.37
CA PHE A 108 -8.84 -2.48 -7.01
C PHE A 108 -9.43 -3.05 -8.30
N PHE A 109 -8.90 -4.18 -8.77
CA PHE A 109 -9.34 -4.84 -9.99
C PHE A 109 -9.20 -6.36 -9.85
N TRP A 110 -10.25 -7.00 -9.37
CA TRP A 110 -10.28 -8.45 -9.19
C TRP A 110 -10.04 -9.19 -10.52
N PRO A 111 -9.23 -10.28 -10.56
CA PRO A 111 -8.63 -11.04 -9.44
C PRO A 111 -7.21 -10.59 -9.04
N PHE A 112 -6.72 -9.45 -9.46
CA PHE A 112 -5.35 -9.01 -9.26
C PHE A 112 -5.18 -8.33 -7.90
N TYR A 113 -4.18 -8.76 -7.12
CA TYR A 113 -3.84 -8.21 -5.82
C TYR A 113 -2.42 -7.66 -5.81
N GLY A 114 -2.25 -6.48 -5.20
CA GLY A 114 -0.94 -5.90 -4.85
C GLY A 114 -0.64 -6.08 -3.36
N ALA A 115 0.64 -6.16 -3.02
CA ALA A 115 1.09 -6.16 -1.64
C ALA A 115 0.93 -4.78 -0.99
N TYR A 116 0.67 -4.77 0.32
CA TYR A 116 0.58 -3.60 1.17
C TYR A 116 1.16 -3.96 2.54
N HIS A 117 2.42 -3.61 2.76
CA HIS A 117 3.15 -3.93 3.98
C HIS A 117 3.42 -2.65 4.77
N ILE A 118 2.89 -2.55 5.97
CA ILE A 118 3.17 -1.45 6.88
C ILE A 118 4.53 -1.71 7.51
N ALA A 119 5.57 -1.05 6.99
CA ALA A 119 6.97 -1.24 7.41
C ALA A 119 7.27 -0.47 8.70
N LYS A 120 6.62 0.70 8.92
CA LYS A 120 6.70 1.49 10.15
C LYS A 120 5.36 2.11 10.46
N LEU A 121 5.02 2.14 11.75
CA LEU A 121 3.80 2.75 12.29
C LEU A 121 4.10 3.21 13.71
N ASP A 122 3.79 4.45 14.06
CA ASP A 122 3.94 4.93 15.42
C ASP A 122 2.87 4.34 16.34
N LYS A 123 3.15 4.35 17.65
CA LYS A 123 2.25 3.78 18.66
C LYS A 123 0.88 4.44 18.72
N ALA A 124 0.80 5.72 18.35
CA ALA A 124 -0.44 6.49 18.30
C ALA A 124 -1.22 6.31 17.01
N TYR A 125 -0.67 5.56 16.02
CA TYR A 125 -1.28 5.35 14.70
C TYR A 125 -1.51 6.68 13.95
N THR A 126 -0.53 7.59 14.00
CA THR A 126 -0.62 8.90 13.35
C THR A 126 0.11 8.97 12.03
N MET A 127 1.17 8.16 11.86
CA MET A 127 1.96 8.10 10.63
C MET A 127 2.33 6.66 10.28
N ALA A 128 2.29 6.33 8.98
CA ALA A 128 2.61 5.00 8.46
C ALA A 128 3.52 5.08 7.24
N LEU A 129 4.57 4.24 7.22
CA LEU A 129 5.35 3.93 6.02
C LEU A 129 4.84 2.61 5.46
N VAL A 130 4.37 2.65 4.23
CA VAL A 130 3.83 1.49 3.52
C VAL A 130 4.72 1.15 2.35
N ILE A 131 5.04 -0.13 2.20
CA ILE A 131 5.81 -0.68 1.08
C ILE A 131 4.94 -1.67 0.32
N GLY A 132 4.95 -1.57 -1.00
CA GLY A 132 4.23 -2.46 -1.91
C GLY A 132 4.98 -3.78 -2.19
N PRO A 133 4.81 -4.36 -3.38
CA PRO A 133 5.43 -5.64 -3.76
C PRO A 133 6.95 -5.56 -3.91
N ASN A 134 7.51 -4.36 -4.03
CA ASN A 134 8.95 -4.09 -4.05
C ASN A 134 9.21 -2.63 -3.64
N LEU A 135 10.47 -2.23 -3.52
CA LEU A 135 10.88 -0.90 -3.03
C LEU A 135 10.59 0.25 -4.01
N ASN A 136 10.09 -0.02 -5.22
CA ASN A 136 9.62 1.02 -6.15
C ASN A 136 8.18 1.46 -5.84
N TYR A 137 7.52 0.82 -4.87
CA TYR A 137 6.18 1.17 -4.40
C TYR A 137 6.25 1.50 -2.92
N ALA A 138 6.20 2.77 -2.59
CA ALA A 138 6.22 3.26 -1.22
C ALA A 138 5.32 4.46 -1.05
N TRP A 139 4.67 4.54 0.12
CA TRP A 139 3.80 5.63 0.54
C TRP A 139 4.12 6.06 1.97
N LEU A 140 4.11 7.36 2.19
CA LEU A 140 4.09 7.95 3.53
C LEU A 140 2.69 8.50 3.77
N LEU A 141 2.00 7.95 4.76
CA LEU A 141 0.63 8.27 5.10
C LEU A 141 0.55 8.91 6.49
N SER A 142 -0.36 9.86 6.66
CA SER A 142 -0.59 10.55 7.94
C SER A 142 -2.08 10.69 8.26
N ARG A 143 -2.40 10.77 9.57
CA ARG A 143 -3.74 11.16 10.03
C ARG A 143 -3.99 12.67 9.93
N SER A 144 -2.93 13.47 9.89
CA SER A 144 -2.98 14.91 9.65
C SER A 144 -2.68 15.23 8.21
N GLU A 145 -3.34 16.23 7.64
CA GLU A 145 -2.99 16.78 6.34
C GLU A 145 -1.64 17.50 6.37
N ASN A 146 -1.30 18.08 7.53
CA ASN A 146 -0.05 18.79 7.80
C ASN A 146 0.65 18.12 9.00
N PRO A 147 1.35 16.99 8.80
CA PRO A 147 2.04 16.32 9.90
C PRO A 147 3.30 17.08 10.31
N ASN A 148 3.76 16.82 11.52
CA ASN A 148 4.96 17.43 12.06
C ASN A 148 6.20 17.10 11.23
N ALA A 149 7.00 18.12 10.86
CA ALA A 149 8.19 17.98 10.00
C ALA A 149 9.21 16.99 10.54
N ARG A 150 9.48 17.00 11.86
CA ARG A 150 10.42 16.07 12.49
C ARG A 150 9.95 14.61 12.34
N LEU A 151 8.65 14.37 12.46
CA LEU A 151 8.09 13.02 12.28
C LEU A 151 8.21 12.57 10.82
N CYS A 152 7.94 13.45 9.85
CA CYS A 152 8.17 13.17 8.44
C CYS A 152 9.63 12.79 8.16
N ASP A 153 10.57 13.58 8.65
CA ASP A 153 12.01 13.32 8.46
C ASP A 153 12.43 11.96 9.04
N GLU A 154 11.89 11.58 10.18
CA GLU A 154 12.13 10.27 10.79
C GLU A 154 11.63 9.13 9.88
N TYR A 155 10.49 9.30 9.23
CA TYR A 155 9.93 8.28 8.34
C TYR A 155 10.63 8.23 6.98
N PHE A 156 11.08 9.36 6.42
CA PHE A 156 11.91 9.38 5.21
C PHE A 156 13.29 8.74 5.47
N LYS A 157 13.89 8.97 6.63
CA LYS A 157 15.14 8.29 7.04
C LYS A 157 14.94 6.78 7.16
N GLU A 158 13.83 6.35 7.76
CA GLU A 158 13.52 4.92 7.84
C GLU A 158 13.33 4.31 6.45
N ALA A 159 12.58 4.97 5.56
CA ALA A 159 12.42 4.51 4.18
C ALA A 159 13.77 4.34 3.46
N SER A 160 14.69 5.29 3.65
CA SER A 160 16.05 5.21 3.12
C SER A 160 16.83 4.02 3.70
N HIS A 161 16.76 3.78 5.01
CA HIS A 161 17.40 2.63 5.65
C HIS A 161 16.86 1.29 5.12
N LEU A 162 15.59 1.25 4.74
CA LEU A 162 14.96 0.10 4.12
C LEU A 162 15.30 -0.04 2.62
N GLY A 163 16.03 0.91 2.02
CA GLY A 163 16.49 0.88 0.65
C GLY A 163 15.57 1.59 -0.36
N VAL A 164 14.57 2.35 0.11
CA VAL A 164 13.77 3.24 -0.75
C VAL A 164 14.63 4.41 -1.22
N ASN A 165 14.59 4.72 -2.51
CA ASN A 165 15.34 5.86 -3.06
C ASN A 165 14.68 7.19 -2.64
N ASN A 166 15.37 7.95 -1.78
CA ASN A 166 14.86 9.20 -1.25
C ASN A 166 14.68 10.32 -2.30
N GLU A 167 15.42 10.28 -3.40
CA GLU A 167 15.28 11.27 -4.48
C GLU A 167 14.03 11.06 -5.33
N SER A 168 13.41 9.90 -5.21
CA SER A 168 12.25 9.51 -6.03
C SER A 168 10.89 9.86 -5.41
N TRP A 169 10.87 10.47 -4.22
CA TRP A 169 9.62 10.85 -3.56
C TRP A 169 8.91 12.01 -4.26
N ILE A 170 7.66 11.79 -4.61
CA ILE A 170 6.71 12.83 -5.01
C ILE A 170 5.98 13.29 -3.74
N LYS A 171 6.26 14.50 -3.30
CA LYS A 171 5.56 15.12 -2.16
C LYS A 171 4.18 15.59 -2.60
N ILE A 172 3.16 15.19 -1.87
CA ILE A 172 1.74 15.50 -2.10
C ILE A 172 1.25 16.55 -1.12
N ARG A 173 1.81 16.54 0.10
CA ARG A 173 1.56 17.52 1.15
C ARG A 173 2.86 17.91 1.83
N ASP A 174 2.89 19.09 2.38
CA ASP A 174 4.01 19.58 3.18
C ASP A 174 3.92 19.06 4.62
N CYS A 175 5.08 18.94 5.26
CA CYS A 175 5.21 18.67 6.67
C CYS A 175 5.60 19.98 7.39
N GLU A 176 4.90 20.31 8.46
CA GLU A 176 5.06 21.57 9.22
C GLU A 176 5.66 21.37 10.62
#